data_95a663d8a63faa0d83ae7eef104ae37a
#
_entry.id   95a663d8a63faa0d83ae7eef104ae37a
#
_cell.length_a   1.000
_cell.length_b   1.000
_cell.length_c   1.000
_cell.angle_alpha   90.00
_cell.angle_beta   90.00
_cell.angle_gamma   90.00
#
_symmetry.space_group_name_H-M   'P 1'
#
loop_
_entity.id
_entity.type
_entity.pdbx_description
1 polymer ?
#
loop_
_entity_poly.entity_id
_entity_poly.type
_entity_poly.pdbx_seq_one_letter_code
_entity_poly.pdbx_strand_id
1 'polypeptide(L)'
;MLVGEHISRWLQEIGGFRRVALDTNAVIYYLQVVSPYWELVQHLFRMMERGLMVGTISTVVEAEVLVKPLHEGDQEFVDQAGLFFRAFPNMIIRAVDRGVAQRSAMVRAQTGLQL
;
A
#
# COMPACT_ATOMS: atom_id res chain seq x y z
N MET A 1 -24.38 -1.64 6.47
CA MET A 1 -23.35 -2.49 6.03
C MET A 1 -22.19 -2.51 6.98
N LEU A 2 -21.77 -3.64 7.29
CA LEU A 2 -20.76 -3.82 8.31
C LEU A 2 -19.37 -3.88 7.68
N VAL A 3 -18.42 -3.18 8.30
CA VAL A 3 -17.02 -3.22 7.89
C VAL A 3 -16.52 -4.67 7.80
N GLY A 4 -16.97 -5.55 8.70
CA GLY A 4 -16.59 -6.95 8.70
C GLY A 4 -17.00 -7.73 7.44
N GLU A 5 -18.16 -7.43 6.86
CA GLU A 5 -18.59 -8.06 5.61
C GLU A 5 -17.75 -7.60 4.43
N HIS A 6 -17.43 -6.31 4.38
CA HIS A 6 -16.54 -5.76 3.36
C HIS A 6 -15.14 -6.37 3.47
N ILE A 7 -14.60 -6.47 4.67
CA ILE A 7 -13.30 -7.06 4.89
C ILE A 7 -13.28 -8.51 4.41
N SER A 8 -14.29 -9.30 4.77
CA SER A 8 -14.37 -10.71 4.36
C SER A 8 -14.41 -10.86 2.85
N ARG A 9 -15.24 -10.06 2.18
CA ARG A 9 -15.33 -10.08 0.73
C ARG A 9 -14.02 -9.67 0.07
N TRP A 10 -13.41 -8.59 0.56
CA TRP A 10 -12.16 -8.08 0.05
C TRP A 10 -11.02 -9.09 0.22
N LEU A 11 -10.94 -9.75 1.37
CA LEU A 11 -9.95 -10.80 1.62
C LEU A 11 -10.15 -12.01 0.69
N GLN A 12 -11.40 -12.36 0.37
CA GLN A 12 -11.66 -13.42 -0.61
C GLN A 12 -11.19 -13.02 -2.00
N GLU A 13 -11.40 -11.75 -2.39
CA GLU A 13 -10.98 -11.26 -3.70
C GLU A 13 -9.46 -11.22 -3.83
N ILE A 14 -8.73 -10.78 -2.80
CA ILE A 14 -7.27 -10.67 -2.84
C ILE A 14 -6.55 -11.95 -2.42
N GLY A 15 -7.22 -12.88 -1.74
CA GLY A 15 -6.60 -14.08 -1.19
C GLY A 15 -6.00 -15.01 -2.24
N GLY A 16 -6.41 -14.88 -3.50
CA GLY A 16 -5.83 -15.59 -4.62
C GLY A 16 -4.59 -14.92 -5.21
N PHE A 17 -4.28 -13.68 -4.81
CA PHE A 17 -3.13 -12.95 -5.31
C PHE A 17 -1.95 -13.13 -4.37
N ARG A 18 -0.79 -13.52 -4.91
CA ARG A 18 0.45 -13.61 -4.15
C ARG A 18 1.19 -12.28 -4.11
N ARG A 19 0.88 -11.38 -5.03
CA ARG A 19 1.48 -10.06 -5.15
C ARG A 19 0.39 -9.03 -5.33
N VAL A 20 0.59 -7.87 -4.73
CA VAL A 20 -0.32 -6.74 -4.83
C VAL A 20 0.48 -5.46 -4.96
N ALA A 21 0.03 -4.58 -5.84
CA ALA A 21 0.59 -3.25 -5.96
C ALA A 21 -0.14 -2.31 -5.00
N LEU A 22 0.62 -1.60 -4.19
CA LEU A 22 0.08 -0.67 -3.21
C LEU A 22 0.22 0.75 -3.72
N ASP A 23 -0.86 1.52 -3.62
CA ASP A 23 -0.82 2.94 -3.94
C ASP A 23 -0.57 3.79 -2.68
N THR A 24 -0.46 5.09 -2.90
CA THR A 24 -0.20 6.07 -1.85
C THR A 24 -1.27 6.02 -0.75
N ASN A 25 -2.54 5.89 -1.13
CA ASN A 25 -3.64 5.89 -0.17
C ASN A 25 -3.60 4.69 0.76
N ALA A 26 -3.30 3.51 0.26
CA ALA A 26 -3.19 2.30 1.08
C ALA A 26 -2.11 2.47 2.16
N VAL A 27 -0.95 3.01 1.78
CA VAL A 27 0.15 3.27 2.72
C VAL A 27 -0.25 4.31 3.76
N ILE A 28 -0.86 5.42 3.33
CA ILE A 28 -1.29 6.49 4.24
C ILE A 28 -2.34 5.97 5.23
N TYR A 29 -3.33 5.23 4.76
CA TYR A 29 -4.36 4.67 5.63
C TYR A 29 -3.76 3.76 6.70
N TYR A 30 -2.75 2.99 6.34
CA TYR A 30 -2.07 2.11 7.29
C TYR A 30 -1.24 2.89 8.30
N LEU A 31 -0.40 3.81 7.84
CA LEU A 31 0.51 4.56 8.72
C LEU A 31 -0.22 5.55 9.62
N GLN A 32 -1.29 6.19 9.13
CA GLN A 32 -2.06 7.17 9.89
C GLN A 32 -3.27 6.56 10.62
N VAL A 33 -3.50 5.27 10.47
CA VAL A 33 -4.62 4.56 11.11
C VAL A 33 -5.97 5.23 10.81
N VAL A 34 -6.25 5.45 9.52
CA VAL A 34 -7.46 6.15 9.09
C VAL A 34 -8.64 5.18 8.97
N SER A 35 -9.55 5.20 9.94
CA SER A 35 -10.77 4.40 9.91
C SER A 35 -11.79 4.96 8.93
N PRO A 36 -12.60 4.11 8.26
CA PRO A 36 -12.64 2.65 8.35
C PRO A 36 -11.63 1.95 7.45
N TYR A 37 -10.86 2.69 6.67
CA TYR A 37 -9.95 2.14 5.65
C TYR A 37 -8.77 1.38 6.27
N TRP A 38 -8.35 1.78 7.47
CA TRP A 38 -7.28 1.10 8.18
C TRP A 38 -7.63 -0.36 8.45
N GLU A 39 -8.87 -0.66 8.80
CA GLU A 39 -9.32 -2.03 9.06
C GLU A 39 -9.20 -2.92 7.83
N LEU A 40 -9.36 -2.34 6.64
CA LEU A 40 -9.17 -3.07 5.38
C LEU A 40 -7.69 -3.31 5.10
N VAL A 41 -6.89 -2.26 5.14
CA VAL A 41 -5.48 -2.36 4.74
C VAL A 41 -4.63 -3.08 5.78
N GLN A 42 -4.97 -3.05 7.07
CA GLN A 42 -4.21 -3.76 8.07
C GLN A 42 -4.16 -5.27 7.81
N HIS A 43 -5.24 -5.84 7.29
CA HIS A 43 -5.26 -7.27 6.95
C HIS A 43 -4.28 -7.58 5.84
N LEU A 44 -4.20 -6.72 4.84
CA LEU A 44 -3.23 -6.86 3.75
C LEU A 44 -1.80 -6.80 4.28
N PHE A 45 -1.48 -5.80 5.08
CA PHE A 45 -0.14 -5.65 5.64
C PHE A 45 0.20 -6.79 6.61
N ARG A 46 -0.78 -7.31 7.33
CA ARG A 46 -0.59 -8.50 8.17
C ARG A 46 -0.27 -9.73 7.33
N MET A 47 -0.93 -9.92 6.19
CA MET A 47 -0.61 -11.00 5.27
C MET A 47 0.82 -10.88 4.74
N MET A 48 1.26 -9.67 4.45
CA MET A 48 2.66 -9.41 4.05
C MET A 48 3.63 -9.79 5.18
N GLU A 49 3.33 -9.40 6.41
CA GLU A 49 4.17 -9.75 7.56
C GLU A 49 4.29 -11.25 7.75
N ARG A 50 3.24 -12.00 7.46
CA ARG A 50 3.20 -13.46 7.56
C ARG A 50 3.83 -14.18 6.36
N GLY A 51 4.25 -13.44 5.35
CA GLY A 51 4.82 -14.04 4.14
C GLY A 51 3.79 -14.64 3.19
N LEU A 52 2.51 -14.34 3.38
CA LEU A 52 1.43 -14.85 2.52
C LEU A 52 1.21 -13.99 1.28
N MET A 53 1.76 -12.78 1.28
CA MET A 53 1.60 -11.82 0.19
C MET A 53 2.83 -10.93 0.09
N VAL A 54 3.18 -10.55 -1.13
CA VAL A 54 4.24 -9.57 -1.41
C VAL A 54 3.59 -8.28 -1.89
N GLY A 55 3.85 -7.18 -1.20
CA GLY A 55 3.43 -5.85 -1.62
C GLY A 55 4.51 -5.18 -2.45
N THR A 56 4.12 -4.57 -3.56
CA THR A 56 5.02 -3.78 -4.40
C THR A 56 4.62 -2.32 -4.35
N ILE A 57 5.59 -1.46 -4.10
CA ILE A 57 5.43 -0.01 -4.01
C ILE A 57 6.42 0.63 -4.98
N SER A 58 5.97 1.67 -5.69
CA SER A 58 6.90 2.45 -6.52
C SER A 58 7.58 3.53 -5.69
N THR A 59 8.72 4.01 -6.17
CA THR A 59 9.40 5.16 -5.56
C THR A 59 8.57 6.43 -5.62
N VAL A 60 7.61 6.52 -6.56
CA VAL A 60 6.66 7.64 -6.62
C VAL A 60 5.73 7.62 -5.42
N VAL A 61 5.24 6.43 -5.01
CA VAL A 61 4.40 6.29 -3.81
C VAL A 61 5.18 6.72 -2.57
N GLU A 62 6.43 6.28 -2.45
CA GLU A 62 7.30 6.72 -1.35
C GLU A 62 7.41 8.24 -1.30
N ALA A 63 7.69 8.88 -2.43
CA ALA A 63 7.79 10.34 -2.53
C ALA A 63 6.46 11.01 -2.14
N GLU A 64 5.34 10.54 -2.66
CA GLU A 64 4.02 11.11 -2.37
C GLU A 64 3.65 11.02 -0.88
N VAL A 65 3.99 9.91 -0.23
CA VAL A 65 3.73 9.74 1.21
C VAL A 65 4.54 10.75 2.03
N LEU A 66 5.73 11.10 1.59
CA LEU A 66 6.64 11.99 2.33
C LEU A 66 6.40 13.48 2.09
N VAL A 67 5.73 13.86 0.99
CA VAL A 67 5.57 15.26 0.60
C VAL A 67 4.90 16.09 1.71
N LYS A 68 3.73 15.67 2.18
CA LYS A 68 2.96 16.42 3.16
C LYS A 68 3.68 16.55 4.51
N PRO A 69 4.17 15.46 5.11
CA PRO A 69 4.87 15.58 6.40
C PRO A 69 6.16 16.38 6.30
N LEU A 70 6.89 16.30 5.18
CA LEU A 70 8.08 17.14 4.98
C LEU A 70 7.69 18.62 4.89
N HIS A 71 6.62 18.94 4.17
CA HIS A 71 6.13 20.29 4.04
C HIS A 71 5.67 20.87 5.38
N GLU A 72 5.02 20.06 6.20
CA GLU A 72 4.50 20.46 7.51
C GLU A 72 5.56 20.42 8.63
N GLY A 73 6.75 19.93 8.34
CA GLY A 73 7.80 19.77 9.35
C GLY A 73 7.53 18.66 10.36
N ASP A 74 6.69 17.68 9.99
CA ASP A 74 6.36 16.54 10.85
C ASP A 74 7.45 15.47 10.77
N GLN A 75 8.54 15.71 11.50
CA GLN A 75 9.70 14.83 11.48
C GLN A 75 9.38 13.44 12.05
N GLU A 76 8.50 13.36 13.03
CA GLU A 76 8.10 12.08 13.61
C GLU A 76 7.46 11.17 12.56
N PHE A 77 6.54 11.71 11.76
CA PHE A 77 5.91 10.94 10.70
C PHE A 77 6.90 10.59 9.59
N VAL A 78 7.79 11.51 9.22
CA VAL A 78 8.84 11.26 8.23
C VAL A 78 9.72 10.08 8.67
N ASP A 79 10.12 10.05 9.93
CA ASP A 79 10.96 8.97 10.48
C ASP A 79 10.20 7.64 10.51
N GLN A 80 8.94 7.66 10.90
CA GLN A 80 8.07 6.49 10.91
C GLN A 80 7.86 5.91 9.50
N ALA A 81 7.57 6.77 8.54
CA ALA A 81 7.41 6.35 7.15
C ALA A 81 8.72 5.82 6.56
N GLY A 82 9.83 6.47 6.87
CA GLY A 82 11.14 6.03 6.45
C GLY A 82 11.49 4.63 6.96
N LEU A 83 11.20 4.36 8.22
CA LEU A 83 11.38 3.04 8.79
C LEU A 83 10.48 1.99 8.11
N PHE A 84 9.24 2.33 7.87
CA PHE A 84 8.30 1.48 7.15
C PHE A 84 8.84 1.08 5.78
N PHE A 85 9.29 2.05 4.97
CA PHE A 85 9.80 1.76 3.64
C PHE A 85 11.10 0.94 3.65
N ARG A 86 11.94 1.07 4.67
CA ARG A 86 13.20 0.32 4.77
C ARG A 86 13.04 -1.07 5.34
N ALA A 87 12.10 -1.27 6.25
CA ALA A 87 12.10 -2.45 7.11
C ALA A 87 10.84 -3.31 7.03
N PHE A 88 9.77 -2.85 6.37
CA PHE A 88 8.53 -3.64 6.34
C PHE A 88 8.75 -4.94 5.56
N PRO A 89 8.39 -6.10 6.14
CA PRO A 89 8.68 -7.39 5.52
C PRO A 89 7.84 -7.64 4.25
N ASN A 90 8.43 -8.34 3.32
CA ASN A 90 7.79 -8.76 2.06
C ASN A 90 7.25 -7.59 1.23
N MET A 91 7.95 -6.47 1.30
CA MET A 91 7.65 -5.29 0.52
C MET A 91 8.80 -5.03 -0.46
N ILE A 92 8.46 -4.85 -1.73
CA ILE A 92 9.41 -4.55 -2.79
C ILE A 92 9.17 -3.11 -3.24
N ILE A 93 10.23 -2.29 -3.20
CA ILE A 93 10.18 -0.94 -3.71
C ILE A 93 10.86 -0.92 -5.06
N ARG A 94 10.14 -0.48 -6.09
CA ARG A 94 10.65 -0.43 -7.47
C ARG A 94 10.73 1.01 -7.95
N ALA A 95 11.85 1.33 -8.56
CA ALA A 95 11.99 2.60 -9.28
C ALA A 95 11.02 2.60 -10.46
N VAL A 96 10.37 3.74 -10.68
CA VAL A 96 9.47 3.90 -11.81
C VAL A 96 10.28 4.34 -13.01
N ASP A 97 10.34 3.47 -14.01
CA ASP A 97 10.78 3.83 -15.35
C ASP A 97 9.57 3.87 -16.29
N ARG A 98 9.83 4.20 -17.55
CA ARG A 98 8.77 4.31 -18.55
C ARG A 98 8.02 2.99 -18.75
N GLY A 99 8.72 1.86 -18.77
CA GLY A 99 8.13 0.55 -18.93
C GLY A 99 7.24 0.15 -17.76
N VAL A 100 7.68 0.42 -16.54
CA VAL A 100 6.88 0.17 -15.34
C VAL A 100 5.62 1.02 -15.36
N ALA A 101 5.72 2.30 -15.70
CA ALA A 101 4.57 3.20 -15.79
C ALA A 101 3.54 2.71 -16.80
N GLN A 102 3.98 2.28 -17.96
CA GLN A 102 3.10 1.76 -19.02
C GLN A 102 2.39 0.46 -18.56
N ARG A 103 3.11 -0.46 -17.94
CA ARG A 103 2.54 -1.71 -17.45
C ARG A 103 1.54 -1.46 -16.32
N SER A 104 1.84 -0.54 -15.42
CA SER A 104 0.93 -0.15 -14.34
C SER A 104 -0.37 0.45 -14.87
N ALA A 105 -0.26 1.32 -15.86
CA ALA A 105 -1.43 1.92 -16.50
C ALA A 105 -2.31 0.85 -17.18
N MET A 106 -1.68 -0.11 -17.86
CA MET A 106 -2.39 -1.21 -18.52
C MET A 106 -3.12 -2.08 -17.49
N VAL A 107 -2.48 -2.45 -16.40
CA VAL A 107 -3.09 -3.26 -15.35
C VAL A 107 -4.28 -2.55 -14.73
N ARG A 108 -4.15 -1.26 -14.41
CA ARG A 108 -5.25 -0.46 -13.87
C ARG A 108 -6.41 -0.35 -14.85
N ALA A 109 -6.13 -0.17 -16.14
CA ALA A 109 -7.16 -0.09 -17.16
C ALA A 109 -7.92 -1.40 -17.34
N GLN A 110 -7.24 -2.55 -17.22
CA GLN A 110 -7.84 -3.87 -17.38
C GLN A 110 -8.58 -4.36 -16.15
N THR A 111 -8.06 -4.09 -14.96
CA THR A 111 -8.59 -4.67 -13.73
C THR A 111 -9.43 -3.69 -12.91
N GLY A 112 -9.21 -2.41 -13.08
CA GLY A 112 -9.81 -1.38 -12.21
C GLY A 112 -9.33 -1.47 -10.75
N LEU A 113 -8.31 -2.27 -10.48
CA LEU A 113 -7.84 -2.52 -9.12
C LEU A 113 -6.95 -1.37 -8.65
N GLN A 114 -7.39 -0.69 -7.60
CA GLN A 114 -6.63 0.35 -6.90
C GLN A 114 -6.58 0.01 -5.42
N LEU A 115 -5.37 -0.13 -4.91
CA LEU A 115 -5.14 -0.39 -3.49
C LEU A 115 -4.24 0.68 -2.88
#